data_3f53f4a8f3b226b75053a38be9523e2e
#
_entry.id   3f53f4a8f3b226b75053a38be9523e2e
#
_cell.length_a   1.000
_cell.length_b   1.000
_cell.length_c   1.000
_cell.angle_alpha   90.00
_cell.angle_beta   90.00
_cell.angle_gamma   90.00
#
_symmetry.space_group_name_H-M   'P 1'
#
loop_
_entity.id
_entity.type
_entity.pdbx_description
1 polymer ?
#
loop_
_entity_poly.entity_id
_entity_poly.type
_entity_poly.pdbx_seq_one_letter_code
_entity_poly.pdbx_strand_id
1 'polypeptide(L)'
;MAKVIGIDLGTTNSCVAVMDGSEPRVIENAEGARTTPSMVAFADGERLVGQAAKRQGVTNAENTLFAIKRLIGRRFKDKSTKAFADLVPFELVGAKNGDAWVKVEGEEYSPSQISSFVLRKLKEDAEAYLGENVTQAVITVPAYFNDAQRQATKDAGKIAGLEVLRIINEPTAAALAYGLDRKESGIVAVYDLGGGTFDVSILEVGDGVFEVKSTNGDTFLGGEDFDHAIIEFLADSFKSSDGIDLRGDKLALQRLKEAAEKAKIELSSSIQTDVNLPFITADATGPKHLNVKLTRATLEQLVSGLIARTMEPCKAALKDAGIKASDIDEVILVGGMTRMPKIIDQVKDFFGAEPHRGVNPDEVVASGAAIQAGVLTGDVKDVLLLDVTPLS
;
A
#
# COMPACT_ATOMS: atom_id res chain seq x y z
N MET A 1 -5.85 30.48 4.87
CA MET A 1 -4.62 29.96 4.25
C MET A 1 -5.02 28.78 3.40
N ALA A 2 -4.37 28.56 2.26
CA ALA A 2 -4.66 27.38 1.44
C ALA A 2 -4.38 26.10 2.27
N LYS A 3 -5.25 25.10 2.17
CA LYS A 3 -5.08 23.83 2.88
C LYS A 3 -3.92 23.04 2.24
N VAL A 4 -3.09 22.44 3.11
CA VAL A 4 -2.04 21.50 2.72
C VAL A 4 -2.53 20.09 2.98
N ILE A 5 -2.49 19.22 1.98
CA ILE A 5 -2.92 17.84 2.12
C ILE A 5 -1.76 16.92 2.47
N GLY A 6 -2.03 15.85 3.22
CA GLY A 6 -1.12 14.76 3.48
C GLY A 6 -1.46 13.57 2.59
N ILE A 7 -0.47 13.03 1.90
CA ILE A 7 -0.66 11.91 0.97
C ILE A 7 0.23 10.75 1.35
N ASP A 8 -0.39 9.58 1.51
CA ASP A 8 0.26 8.28 1.42
C ASP A 8 0.16 7.78 -0.03
N LEU A 9 1.26 7.86 -0.76
CA LEU A 9 1.37 7.30 -2.11
C LEU A 9 1.82 5.85 -2.01
N GLY A 10 0.89 4.95 -1.72
CA GLY A 10 1.17 3.53 -1.50
C GLY A 10 1.44 2.74 -2.78
N THR A 11 2.09 1.59 -2.65
CA THR A 11 2.37 0.68 -3.78
C THR A 11 1.08 0.12 -4.39
N THR A 12 0.12 -0.25 -3.57
CA THR A 12 -1.16 -0.85 -3.99
C THR A 12 -2.33 0.11 -3.83
N ASN A 13 -2.41 0.82 -2.70
CA ASN A 13 -3.45 1.80 -2.42
C ASN A 13 -2.82 3.10 -1.93
N SER A 14 -3.44 4.21 -2.27
CA SER A 14 -3.08 5.55 -1.81
C SER A 14 -4.20 6.15 -0.97
N CYS A 15 -3.83 7.08 -0.11
CA CYS A 15 -4.76 7.74 0.82
C CYS A 15 -4.42 9.22 0.94
N VAL A 16 -5.42 10.07 1.10
CA VAL A 16 -5.25 11.51 1.31
C VAL A 16 -5.99 11.97 2.55
N ALA A 17 -5.34 12.83 3.32
CA ALA A 17 -5.91 13.41 4.53
C ALA A 17 -5.59 14.90 4.62
N VAL A 18 -6.36 15.61 5.45
CA VAL A 18 -6.19 17.05 5.72
C VAL A 18 -6.42 17.30 7.20
N MET A 19 -5.83 18.36 7.75
CA MET A 19 -6.17 18.80 9.11
C MET A 19 -7.56 19.46 9.13
N ASP A 20 -8.42 18.96 10.01
CA ASP A 20 -9.71 19.55 10.36
C ASP A 20 -9.65 20.00 11.83
N GLY A 21 -9.32 21.28 12.05
CA GLY A 21 -8.94 21.75 13.35
C GLY A 21 -7.63 21.11 13.84
N SER A 22 -7.68 20.43 14.99
CA SER A 22 -6.53 19.75 15.60
C SER A 22 -6.38 18.27 15.19
N GLU A 23 -7.34 17.71 14.44
CA GLU A 23 -7.37 16.29 14.11
C GLU A 23 -7.18 16.06 12.60
N PRO A 24 -6.44 15.02 12.20
CA PRO A 24 -6.34 14.64 10.81
C PRO A 24 -7.63 13.96 10.36
N ARG A 25 -8.10 14.30 9.16
CA ARG A 25 -9.28 13.73 8.55
C ARG A 25 -8.96 13.15 7.19
N VAL A 26 -9.23 11.87 7.02
CA VAL A 26 -9.10 11.19 5.73
C VAL A 26 -10.25 11.59 4.82
N ILE A 27 -9.92 11.90 3.57
CA ILE A 27 -10.85 12.34 2.54
C ILE A 27 -11.32 11.12 1.74
N GLU A 28 -12.63 10.96 1.62
CA GLU A 28 -13.24 9.97 0.74
C GLU A 28 -13.09 10.39 -0.72
N ASN A 29 -12.82 9.42 -1.59
CA ASN A 29 -12.77 9.65 -3.02
C ASN A 29 -14.16 9.76 -3.64
N ALA A 30 -14.24 10.05 -4.95
CA ALA A 30 -15.49 10.18 -5.67
C ALA A 30 -16.36 8.91 -5.65
N GLU A 31 -15.77 7.76 -5.41
CA GLU A 31 -16.46 6.47 -5.27
C GLU A 31 -16.90 6.17 -3.82
N GLY A 32 -16.69 7.08 -2.88
CA GLY A 32 -17.03 6.94 -1.46
C GLY A 32 -16.07 6.06 -0.68
N ALA A 33 -14.89 5.75 -1.21
CA ALA A 33 -13.86 4.97 -0.54
C ALA A 33 -12.80 5.89 0.09
N ARG A 34 -12.22 5.45 1.21
CA ARG A 34 -11.20 6.20 1.96
C ARG A 34 -9.77 5.93 1.45
N THR A 35 -9.61 4.91 0.62
CA THR A 35 -8.38 4.61 -0.10
C THR A 35 -8.67 4.50 -1.60
N THR A 36 -7.66 4.81 -2.42
CA THR A 36 -7.73 4.77 -3.88
C THR A 36 -6.67 3.80 -4.40
N PRO A 37 -7.04 2.80 -5.21
CA PRO A 37 -6.04 1.93 -5.84
C PRO A 37 -5.00 2.73 -6.62
N SER A 38 -3.72 2.43 -6.39
CA SER A 38 -2.58 3.05 -7.09
C SER A 38 -2.42 2.42 -8.48
N MET A 39 -3.50 2.47 -9.28
CA MET A 39 -3.61 1.84 -10.59
C MET A 39 -4.01 2.86 -11.64
N VAL A 40 -3.42 2.71 -12.83
CA VAL A 40 -3.70 3.54 -14.01
C VAL A 40 -3.89 2.62 -15.21
N ALA A 41 -5.00 2.76 -15.92
CA ALA A 41 -5.27 2.00 -17.14
C ALA A 41 -5.51 2.93 -18.32
N PHE A 42 -5.13 2.45 -19.49
CA PHE A 42 -5.39 3.10 -20.77
C PHE A 42 -6.35 2.20 -21.55
N ALA A 43 -7.51 2.74 -21.90
CA ALA A 43 -8.56 2.01 -22.57
C ALA A 43 -9.36 2.95 -23.46
N ASP A 44 -9.56 2.58 -24.73
CA ASP A 44 -10.38 3.33 -25.70
C ASP A 44 -10.02 4.82 -25.84
N GLY A 45 -8.71 5.14 -25.72
CA GLY A 45 -8.22 6.52 -25.78
C GLY A 45 -8.45 7.32 -24.49
N GLU A 46 -8.97 6.70 -23.45
CA GLU A 46 -9.15 7.29 -22.12
C GLU A 46 -8.15 6.76 -21.12
N ARG A 47 -7.92 7.53 -20.07
CA ARG A 47 -7.10 7.14 -18.94
C ARG A 47 -7.97 6.97 -17.69
N LEU A 48 -7.98 5.75 -17.17
CA LEU A 48 -8.68 5.38 -15.95
C LEU A 48 -7.71 5.38 -14.77
N VAL A 49 -8.14 5.85 -13.60
CA VAL A 49 -7.31 5.89 -12.38
C VAL A 49 -8.11 5.33 -11.21
N GLY A 50 -7.43 4.60 -10.34
CA GLY A 50 -8.02 4.07 -9.12
C GLY A 50 -8.93 2.87 -9.37
N GLN A 51 -10.12 2.88 -8.78
CA GLN A 51 -11.05 1.76 -8.82
C GLN A 51 -11.52 1.43 -10.26
N ALA A 52 -11.69 2.44 -11.11
CA ALA A 52 -12.06 2.23 -12.51
C ALA A 52 -10.96 1.44 -13.26
N ALA A 53 -9.68 1.76 -13.02
CA ALA A 53 -8.56 1.00 -13.57
C ALA A 53 -8.52 -0.43 -13.03
N LYS A 54 -8.75 -0.62 -11.73
CA LYS A 54 -8.72 -1.93 -11.07
C LYS A 54 -9.78 -2.88 -11.62
N ARG A 55 -11.00 -2.40 -11.88
CA ARG A 55 -12.14 -3.22 -12.34
C ARG A 55 -11.92 -3.89 -13.69
N GLN A 56 -11.06 -3.37 -14.54
CA GLN A 56 -10.77 -3.93 -15.86
C GLN A 56 -9.33 -4.49 -15.97
N GLY A 57 -8.61 -4.57 -14.84
CA GLY A 57 -7.19 -4.87 -14.81
C GLY A 57 -6.79 -6.23 -15.39
N VAL A 58 -7.62 -7.27 -15.25
CA VAL A 58 -7.35 -8.60 -15.83
C VAL A 58 -7.72 -8.66 -17.30
N THR A 59 -8.80 -8.00 -17.70
CA THR A 59 -9.30 -8.00 -19.08
C THR A 59 -8.47 -7.12 -20.01
N ASN A 60 -7.80 -6.09 -19.45
CA ASN A 60 -6.92 -5.15 -20.14
C ASN A 60 -5.52 -5.11 -19.47
N ALA A 61 -4.96 -6.28 -19.20
CA ALA A 61 -3.79 -6.43 -18.36
C ALA A 61 -2.54 -5.71 -18.89
N GLU A 62 -2.32 -5.73 -20.20
CA GLU A 62 -1.14 -5.11 -20.84
C GLU A 62 -1.15 -3.58 -20.76
N ASN A 63 -2.32 -2.97 -20.63
CA ASN A 63 -2.50 -1.52 -20.55
C ASN A 63 -2.94 -1.04 -19.15
N THR A 64 -2.87 -1.89 -18.15
CA THR A 64 -3.21 -1.56 -16.76
C THR A 64 -1.95 -1.63 -15.90
N LEU A 65 -1.52 -0.46 -15.45
CA LEU A 65 -0.31 -0.28 -14.67
C LEU A 65 -0.62 -0.31 -13.17
N PHE A 66 0.14 -1.09 -12.43
CA PHE A 66 0.06 -1.21 -10.97
C PHE A 66 1.46 -1.35 -10.36
N ALA A 67 1.57 -1.14 -9.06
CA ALA A 67 2.82 -1.23 -8.31
C ALA A 67 3.99 -0.40 -8.89
N ILE A 68 3.68 0.71 -9.55
CA ILE A 68 4.66 1.57 -10.23
C ILE A 68 5.66 2.19 -9.25
N LYS A 69 5.29 2.32 -7.98
CA LYS A 69 6.20 2.76 -6.91
C LYS A 69 7.49 1.92 -6.84
N ARG A 70 7.44 0.66 -7.26
CA ARG A 70 8.64 -0.22 -7.34
C ARG A 70 9.66 0.22 -8.39
N LEU A 71 9.24 1.03 -9.38
CA LEU A 71 10.09 1.56 -10.44
C LEU A 71 10.60 2.98 -10.18
N ILE A 72 10.00 3.70 -9.23
CA ILE A 72 10.37 5.09 -8.93
C ILE A 72 11.85 5.18 -8.59
N GLY A 73 12.60 6.02 -9.32
CA GLY A 73 14.02 6.26 -9.11
C GLY A 73 14.93 5.05 -9.39
N ARG A 74 14.43 4.02 -10.07
CA ARG A 74 15.17 2.80 -10.40
C ARG A 74 15.75 2.86 -11.81
N ARG A 75 16.85 2.12 -12.00
CA ARG A 75 17.45 1.91 -13.32
C ARG A 75 16.84 0.68 -14.00
N PHE A 76 16.71 0.74 -15.31
CA PHE A 76 16.19 -0.39 -16.10
C PHE A 76 17.02 -1.67 -15.93
N LYS A 77 18.35 -1.53 -15.73
CA LYS A 77 19.26 -2.65 -15.56
C LYS A 77 19.34 -3.23 -14.13
N ASP A 78 18.67 -2.60 -13.18
CA ASP A 78 18.66 -3.07 -11.79
C ASP A 78 18.04 -4.48 -11.69
N LYS A 79 18.60 -5.30 -10.79
CA LYS A 79 18.08 -6.66 -10.56
C LYS A 79 16.62 -6.64 -10.10
N SER A 80 16.25 -5.69 -9.25
CA SER A 80 14.88 -5.51 -8.78
C SER A 80 13.91 -5.15 -9.91
N THR A 81 14.34 -4.29 -10.86
CA THR A 81 13.55 -3.93 -12.04
C THR A 81 13.32 -5.14 -12.94
N LYS A 82 14.35 -5.97 -13.16
CA LYS A 82 14.22 -7.20 -13.94
C LYS A 82 13.28 -8.18 -13.28
N ALA A 83 13.42 -8.42 -11.98
CA ALA A 83 12.53 -9.30 -11.24
C ALA A 83 11.07 -8.82 -11.30
N PHE A 84 10.84 -7.50 -11.25
CA PHE A 84 9.51 -6.94 -11.40
C PHE A 84 8.95 -7.09 -12.82
N ALA A 85 9.79 -6.93 -13.86
CA ALA A 85 9.40 -7.12 -15.25
C ALA A 85 8.86 -8.54 -15.53
N ASP A 86 9.41 -9.55 -14.85
CA ASP A 86 8.96 -10.95 -14.99
C ASP A 86 7.59 -11.21 -14.34
N LEU A 87 7.10 -10.29 -13.49
CA LEU A 87 5.86 -10.44 -12.71
C LEU A 87 4.68 -9.64 -13.27
N VAL A 88 4.93 -8.70 -14.18
CA VAL A 88 3.87 -7.80 -14.68
C VAL A 88 3.53 -8.06 -16.14
N PRO A 89 2.28 -7.85 -16.55
CA PRO A 89 1.85 -8.08 -17.94
C PRO A 89 2.18 -6.93 -18.89
N PHE A 90 2.53 -5.74 -18.36
CA PHE A 90 2.85 -4.56 -19.16
C PHE A 90 4.36 -4.45 -19.45
N GLU A 91 4.71 -3.75 -20.51
CA GLU A 91 6.08 -3.63 -20.99
C GLU A 91 6.89 -2.60 -20.18
N LEU A 92 8.07 -3.03 -19.67
CA LEU A 92 9.08 -2.14 -19.11
C LEU A 92 10.13 -1.82 -20.16
N VAL A 93 10.55 -0.55 -20.24
CA VAL A 93 11.55 -0.06 -21.19
C VAL A 93 12.64 0.74 -20.48
N GLY A 94 13.82 0.80 -21.10
CA GLY A 94 14.91 1.66 -20.63
C GLY A 94 14.86 3.03 -21.31
N ALA A 95 14.70 4.09 -20.54
CA ALA A 95 14.79 5.46 -21.04
C ALA A 95 16.21 5.78 -21.53
N LYS A 96 16.36 6.87 -22.31
CA LYS A 96 17.67 7.32 -22.83
C LYS A 96 18.72 7.57 -21.74
N ASN A 97 18.30 8.01 -20.57
CA ASN A 97 19.15 8.22 -19.40
C ASN A 97 19.41 6.93 -18.58
N GLY A 98 18.82 5.79 -18.99
CA GLY A 98 18.95 4.48 -18.34
C GLY A 98 17.95 4.21 -17.22
N ASP A 99 17.00 5.10 -16.96
CA ASP A 99 15.94 4.88 -15.98
C ASP A 99 14.93 3.83 -16.46
N ALA A 100 14.24 3.17 -15.49
CA ALA A 100 13.18 2.24 -15.79
C ALA A 100 11.89 3.01 -16.09
N TRP A 101 11.34 2.83 -17.29
CA TRP A 101 10.08 3.39 -17.74
C TRP A 101 9.11 2.28 -18.12
N VAL A 102 7.88 2.62 -18.37
CA VAL A 102 6.83 1.71 -18.88
C VAL A 102 6.38 2.17 -20.27
N LYS A 103 5.92 1.20 -21.08
CA LYS A 103 5.37 1.49 -22.39
C LYS A 103 3.95 0.96 -22.48
N VAL A 104 3.02 1.82 -22.87
CA VAL A 104 1.59 1.54 -23.01
C VAL A 104 1.06 2.18 -24.26
N GLU A 105 0.34 1.43 -25.10
CA GLU A 105 -0.24 1.91 -26.38
C GLU A 105 0.80 2.60 -27.30
N GLY A 106 2.07 2.14 -27.24
CA GLY A 106 3.17 2.69 -28.04
C GLY A 106 3.86 3.91 -27.45
N GLU A 107 3.34 4.49 -26.39
CA GLU A 107 3.90 5.65 -25.69
C GLU A 107 4.70 5.24 -24.45
N GLU A 108 5.78 5.97 -24.15
CA GLU A 108 6.65 5.72 -23.01
C GLU A 108 6.36 6.70 -21.88
N TYR A 109 6.24 6.18 -20.67
CA TYR A 109 5.97 6.97 -19.46
C TYR A 109 6.99 6.68 -18.38
N SER A 110 7.47 7.74 -17.71
CA SER A 110 8.26 7.60 -16.49
C SER A 110 7.37 7.14 -15.32
N PRO A 111 7.92 6.46 -14.31
CA PRO A 111 7.18 6.14 -13.09
C PRO A 111 6.60 7.39 -12.40
N SER A 112 7.30 8.52 -12.44
CA SER A 112 6.81 9.79 -11.91
C SER A 112 5.58 10.32 -12.67
N GLN A 113 5.52 10.17 -13.99
CA GLN A 113 4.34 10.54 -14.78
C GLN A 113 3.13 9.67 -14.42
N ILE A 114 3.31 8.34 -14.31
CA ILE A 114 2.21 7.44 -13.93
C ILE A 114 1.74 7.72 -12.50
N SER A 115 2.67 7.90 -11.56
CA SER A 115 2.34 8.26 -10.17
C SER A 115 1.63 9.60 -10.09
N SER A 116 1.96 10.55 -10.97
CA SER A 116 1.28 11.85 -11.02
C SER A 116 -0.20 11.76 -11.36
N PHE A 117 -0.63 10.74 -12.10
CA PHE A 117 -2.04 10.53 -12.39
C PHE A 117 -2.82 10.12 -11.14
N VAL A 118 -2.23 9.26 -10.30
CA VAL A 118 -2.79 8.90 -9.00
C VAL A 118 -2.84 10.13 -8.08
N LEU A 119 -1.73 10.87 -7.99
CA LEU A 119 -1.66 12.09 -7.17
C LEU A 119 -2.66 13.15 -7.62
N ARG A 120 -2.89 13.29 -8.93
CA ARG A 120 -3.90 14.21 -9.47
C ARG A 120 -5.30 13.82 -9.06
N LYS A 121 -5.64 12.54 -9.11
CA LYS A 121 -6.94 12.05 -8.62
C LYS A 121 -7.12 12.38 -7.13
N LEU A 122 -6.12 12.11 -6.30
CA LEU A 122 -6.19 12.44 -4.87
C LEU A 122 -6.34 13.95 -4.63
N LYS A 123 -5.64 14.77 -5.41
CA LYS A 123 -5.78 16.23 -5.39
C LYS A 123 -7.20 16.66 -5.75
N GLU A 124 -7.78 16.13 -6.83
CA GLU A 124 -9.13 16.43 -7.29
C GLU A 124 -10.18 15.99 -6.27
N ASP A 125 -10.03 14.83 -5.66
CA ASP A 125 -10.91 14.35 -4.58
C ASP A 125 -10.82 15.29 -3.35
N ALA A 126 -9.62 15.76 -3.01
CA ALA A 126 -9.43 16.73 -1.93
C ALA A 126 -10.06 18.10 -2.25
N GLU A 127 -9.89 18.59 -3.47
CA GLU A 127 -10.52 19.85 -3.93
C GLU A 127 -12.04 19.76 -3.91
N ALA A 128 -12.62 18.63 -4.33
CA ALA A 128 -14.06 18.39 -4.28
C ALA A 128 -14.59 18.39 -2.85
N TYR A 129 -13.84 17.78 -1.92
CA TYR A 129 -14.20 17.73 -0.51
C TYR A 129 -14.09 19.12 0.17
N LEU A 130 -13.01 19.84 -0.09
CA LEU A 130 -12.72 21.13 0.56
C LEU A 130 -13.48 22.31 -0.08
N GLY A 131 -13.91 22.17 -1.34
CA GLY A 131 -14.52 23.25 -2.12
C GLY A 131 -13.55 24.36 -2.51
N GLU A 132 -12.25 24.09 -2.47
CA GLU A 132 -11.19 25.04 -2.84
C GLU A 132 -10.03 24.33 -3.56
N ASN A 133 -9.21 25.10 -4.28
CA ASN A 133 -8.03 24.56 -4.94
C ASN A 133 -6.98 24.12 -3.92
N VAL A 134 -6.36 22.96 -4.18
CA VAL A 134 -5.26 22.40 -3.40
C VAL A 134 -3.99 22.49 -4.23
N THR A 135 -2.98 23.20 -3.72
CA THR A 135 -1.71 23.43 -4.42
C THR A 135 -0.50 22.86 -3.71
N GLN A 136 -0.64 22.46 -2.44
CA GLN A 136 0.48 22.03 -1.61
C GLN A 136 0.18 20.69 -0.92
N ALA A 137 1.22 19.87 -0.78
CA ALA A 137 1.14 18.55 -0.15
C ALA A 137 2.40 18.17 0.62
N VAL A 138 2.21 17.30 1.61
CA VAL A 138 3.25 16.45 2.19
C VAL A 138 3.02 15.04 1.66
N ILE A 139 4.06 14.40 1.11
CA ILE A 139 3.98 13.05 0.55
C ILE A 139 4.91 12.12 1.30
N THR A 140 4.48 10.89 1.56
CA THR A 140 5.26 9.89 2.27
C THR A 140 6.02 8.96 1.34
N VAL A 141 7.14 8.45 1.83
CA VAL A 141 7.96 7.44 1.15
C VAL A 141 8.46 6.40 2.16
N PRO A 142 8.78 5.17 1.74
CA PRO A 142 9.46 4.21 2.59
C PRO A 142 10.78 4.77 3.13
N ALA A 143 11.14 4.39 4.35
CA ALA A 143 12.35 4.88 4.99
C ALA A 143 13.65 4.53 4.24
N TYR A 144 13.65 3.42 3.49
CA TYR A 144 14.80 2.98 2.68
C TYR A 144 14.93 3.70 1.33
N PHE A 145 13.99 4.58 0.94
CA PHE A 145 14.12 5.32 -0.31
C PHE A 145 15.37 6.21 -0.30
N ASN A 146 16.16 6.08 -1.34
CA ASN A 146 17.33 6.94 -1.58
C ASN A 146 16.91 8.31 -2.15
N ASP A 147 17.89 9.21 -2.31
CA ASP A 147 17.64 10.56 -2.80
C ASP A 147 17.00 10.60 -4.19
N ALA A 148 17.39 9.69 -5.09
CA ALA A 148 16.81 9.60 -6.43
C ALA A 148 15.33 9.23 -6.38
N GLN A 149 14.95 8.28 -5.51
CA GLN A 149 13.56 7.85 -5.31
C GLN A 149 12.72 8.96 -4.66
N ARG A 150 13.28 9.66 -3.68
CA ARG A 150 12.65 10.81 -3.01
C ARG A 150 12.43 11.97 -3.99
N GLN A 151 13.42 12.29 -4.81
CA GLN A 151 13.33 13.32 -5.84
C GLN A 151 12.28 12.95 -6.91
N ALA A 152 12.27 11.71 -7.38
CA ALA A 152 11.29 11.25 -8.36
C ALA A 152 9.84 11.30 -7.80
N THR A 153 9.65 11.07 -6.49
CA THR A 153 8.36 11.25 -5.81
C THR A 153 7.96 12.73 -5.76
N LYS A 154 8.89 13.64 -5.46
CA LYS A 154 8.65 15.09 -5.55
C LYS A 154 8.26 15.52 -6.96
N ASP A 155 8.95 14.99 -7.97
CA ASP A 155 8.67 15.29 -9.36
C ASP A 155 7.27 14.82 -9.77
N ALA A 156 6.83 13.67 -9.29
CA ALA A 156 5.45 13.18 -9.49
C ALA A 156 4.43 14.18 -8.91
N GLY A 157 4.66 14.69 -7.71
CA GLY A 157 3.83 15.74 -7.11
C GLY A 157 3.78 17.01 -7.95
N LYS A 158 4.93 17.47 -8.43
CA LYS A 158 5.02 18.65 -9.28
C LYS A 158 4.27 18.47 -10.60
N ILE A 159 4.39 17.32 -11.25
CA ILE A 159 3.66 16.99 -12.49
C ILE A 159 2.13 16.96 -12.22
N ALA A 160 1.71 16.52 -11.04
CA ALA A 160 0.31 16.55 -10.61
C ALA A 160 -0.22 17.96 -10.30
N GLY A 161 0.64 18.98 -10.28
CA GLY A 161 0.28 20.36 -9.93
C GLY A 161 0.33 20.64 -8.41
N LEU A 162 1.15 19.89 -7.68
CA LEU A 162 1.36 20.06 -6.25
C LEU A 162 2.78 20.55 -5.96
N GLU A 163 2.90 21.60 -5.15
CA GLU A 163 4.15 21.93 -4.47
C GLU A 163 4.32 20.96 -3.29
N VAL A 164 5.34 20.10 -3.35
CA VAL A 164 5.64 19.15 -2.29
C VAL A 164 6.50 19.85 -1.24
N LEU A 165 5.87 20.26 -0.13
CA LEU A 165 6.53 20.98 0.96
C LEU A 165 7.55 20.11 1.69
N ARG A 166 7.23 18.83 1.86
CA ARG A 166 8.11 17.86 2.50
C ARG A 166 7.83 16.43 2.00
N ILE A 167 8.88 15.64 1.93
CA ILE A 167 8.84 14.17 1.88
C ILE A 167 9.12 13.68 3.30
N ILE A 168 8.24 12.83 3.84
CA ILE A 168 8.37 12.25 5.19
C ILE A 168 8.39 10.72 5.07
N ASN A 169 9.14 10.05 5.95
CA ASN A 169 9.17 8.59 6.00
C ASN A 169 7.83 8.01 6.48
N GLU A 170 7.36 6.98 5.82
CA GLU A 170 6.11 6.29 6.18
C GLU A 170 6.06 5.84 7.64
N PRO A 171 7.10 5.19 8.20
CA PRO A 171 7.07 4.80 9.61
C PRO A 171 7.05 5.99 10.57
N THR A 172 7.68 7.11 10.21
CA THR A 172 7.63 8.36 10.99
C THR A 172 6.22 8.93 10.97
N ALA A 173 5.58 8.99 9.80
CA ALA A 173 4.20 9.45 9.68
C ALA A 173 3.24 8.58 10.52
N ALA A 174 3.42 7.26 10.48
CA ALA A 174 2.63 6.35 11.30
C ALA A 174 2.81 6.61 12.80
N ALA A 175 4.05 6.73 13.27
CA ALA A 175 4.36 7.04 14.67
C ALA A 175 3.75 8.38 15.11
N LEU A 176 3.79 9.39 14.27
CA LEU A 176 3.18 10.69 14.50
C LEU A 176 1.66 10.60 14.65
N ALA A 177 0.99 9.84 13.77
CA ALA A 177 -0.46 9.63 13.83
C ALA A 177 -0.91 8.88 15.10
N TYR A 178 -0.07 8.04 15.66
CA TYR A 178 -0.32 7.38 16.95
C TYR A 178 -0.03 8.30 18.17
N GLY A 179 0.43 9.53 17.95
CA GLY A 179 0.72 10.49 19.01
C GLY A 179 2.00 10.20 19.79
N LEU A 180 2.95 9.51 19.19
CA LEU A 180 4.23 9.14 19.84
C LEU A 180 5.23 10.30 19.90
N ASP A 181 4.95 11.42 19.25
CA ASP A 181 5.66 12.69 19.37
C ASP A 181 5.69 13.25 20.79
N ARG A 182 4.73 12.82 21.64
CA ARG A 182 4.58 13.26 23.03
C ARG A 182 5.33 12.40 24.04
N LYS A 183 6.02 11.35 23.59
CA LYS A 183 6.86 10.52 24.47
C LYS A 183 8.18 11.19 24.74
N GLU A 184 8.64 11.09 26.00
CA GLU A 184 9.96 11.58 26.40
C GLU A 184 11.09 10.80 25.70
N SER A 185 10.95 9.48 25.59
CA SER A 185 11.81 8.62 24.78
C SER A 185 11.24 7.22 24.67
N GLY A 186 11.56 6.50 23.60
CA GLY A 186 11.14 5.11 23.42
C GLY A 186 11.62 4.52 22.10
N ILE A 187 11.65 3.18 22.05
CA ILE A 187 11.94 2.43 20.84
C ILE A 187 10.64 1.84 20.30
N VAL A 188 10.38 2.13 19.02
CA VAL A 188 9.14 1.80 18.34
C VAL A 188 9.45 0.86 17.19
N ALA A 189 8.70 -0.25 17.10
CA ALA A 189 8.68 -1.09 15.92
C ALA A 189 7.43 -0.74 15.09
N VAL A 190 7.63 -0.42 13.82
CA VAL A 190 6.55 -0.21 12.85
C VAL A 190 6.52 -1.40 11.91
N TYR A 191 5.44 -2.17 11.99
CA TYR A 191 5.19 -3.35 11.15
C TYR A 191 4.15 -2.97 10.12
N ASP A 192 4.58 -2.80 8.87
CA ASP A 192 3.76 -2.36 7.75
C ASP A 192 3.60 -3.50 6.74
N LEU A 193 2.42 -4.13 6.72
CA LEU A 193 2.05 -5.12 5.73
C LEU A 193 0.89 -4.59 4.90
N GLY A 194 1.24 -4.05 3.74
CA GLY A 194 0.31 -3.48 2.77
C GLY A 194 -0.19 -4.50 1.75
N GLY A 195 -0.71 -4.00 0.63
CA GLY A 195 -1.22 -4.84 -0.45
C GLY A 195 -0.12 -5.52 -1.27
N GLY A 196 1.05 -4.91 -1.42
CA GLY A 196 2.11 -5.42 -2.29
C GLY A 196 3.51 -5.49 -1.67
N THR A 197 3.72 -4.87 -0.50
CA THR A 197 5.01 -4.82 0.19
C THR A 197 4.84 -5.08 1.67
N PHE A 198 5.91 -5.61 2.26
CA PHE A 198 6.10 -5.71 3.69
C PHE A 198 7.32 -4.90 4.10
N ASP A 199 7.15 -4.00 5.06
CA ASP A 199 8.22 -3.18 5.62
C ASP A 199 8.17 -3.22 7.15
N VAL A 200 9.32 -3.32 7.78
CA VAL A 200 9.49 -3.21 9.22
C VAL A 200 10.59 -2.20 9.51
N SER A 201 10.29 -1.25 10.39
CA SER A 201 11.22 -0.20 10.77
C SER A 201 11.33 -0.10 12.29
N ILE A 202 12.53 0.11 12.75
CA ILE A 202 12.82 0.39 14.17
C ILE A 202 13.15 1.86 14.28
N LEU A 203 12.38 2.58 15.10
CA LEU A 203 12.57 4.00 15.36
C LEU A 203 12.94 4.23 16.81
N GLU A 204 13.83 5.19 17.03
CA GLU A 204 14.00 5.85 18.32
C GLU A 204 13.23 7.17 18.30
N VAL A 205 12.35 7.35 19.25
CA VAL A 205 11.47 8.51 19.35
C VAL A 205 11.72 9.21 20.68
N GLY A 206 11.90 10.53 20.65
CA GLY A 206 12.08 11.32 21.86
C GLY A 206 12.16 12.80 21.55
N ASP A 207 11.54 13.63 22.38
CA ASP A 207 11.57 15.10 22.30
C ASP A 207 11.19 15.66 20.90
N GLY A 208 10.25 15.00 20.22
CA GLY A 208 9.82 15.38 18.85
C GLY A 208 10.80 14.98 17.75
N VAL A 209 11.85 14.22 18.07
CA VAL A 209 12.79 13.65 17.10
C VAL A 209 12.40 12.21 16.81
N PHE A 210 12.34 11.85 15.53
CA PHE A 210 12.09 10.49 15.05
C PHE A 210 13.32 10.04 14.25
N GLU A 211 14.09 9.11 14.81
CA GLU A 211 15.25 8.55 14.16
C GLU A 211 14.98 7.10 13.72
N VAL A 212 15.05 6.83 12.42
CA VAL A 212 14.97 5.47 11.89
C VAL A 212 16.30 4.78 12.12
N LYS A 213 16.35 3.83 13.04
CA LYS A 213 17.57 3.07 13.38
C LYS A 213 17.86 1.97 12.37
N SER A 214 16.82 1.34 11.87
CA SER A 214 16.90 0.31 10.84
C SER A 214 15.58 0.16 10.10
N THR A 215 15.65 -0.35 8.88
CA THR A 215 14.50 -0.78 8.10
C THR A 215 14.85 -2.03 7.31
N ASN A 216 13.89 -2.94 7.18
CA ASN A 216 14.03 -4.17 6.41
C ASN A 216 12.66 -4.53 5.85
N GLY A 217 12.58 -5.49 4.93
CA GLY A 217 11.29 -5.86 4.37
C GLY A 217 11.38 -6.86 3.23
N ASP A 218 10.23 -7.10 2.62
CA ASP A 218 10.06 -7.90 1.42
C ASP A 218 9.18 -7.13 0.43
N THR A 219 9.78 -6.61 -0.63
CA THR A 219 9.09 -5.81 -1.64
C THR A 219 8.14 -6.60 -2.55
N PHE A 220 8.09 -7.92 -2.38
CA PHE A 220 7.23 -8.85 -3.10
C PHE A 220 6.38 -9.70 -2.15
N LEU A 221 5.97 -9.12 -1.02
CA LEU A 221 5.10 -9.76 -0.05
C LEU A 221 4.01 -8.78 0.40
N GLY A 222 2.76 -9.10 0.15
CA GLY A 222 1.63 -8.27 0.55
C GLY A 222 0.29 -8.96 0.34
N GLY A 223 -0.79 -8.22 0.55
CA GLY A 223 -2.16 -8.72 0.45
C GLY A 223 -2.52 -9.37 -0.88
N GLU A 224 -1.88 -8.96 -1.98
CA GLU A 224 -2.07 -9.58 -3.30
C GLU A 224 -1.61 -11.04 -3.33
N ASP A 225 -0.58 -11.42 -2.57
CA ASP A 225 -0.14 -12.81 -2.44
C ASP A 225 -1.16 -13.64 -1.67
N PHE A 226 -1.79 -13.03 -0.66
CA PHE A 226 -2.89 -13.65 0.09
C PHE A 226 -4.12 -13.83 -0.79
N ASP A 227 -4.46 -12.83 -1.61
CA ASP A 227 -5.55 -12.96 -2.59
C ASP A 227 -5.27 -14.07 -3.58
N HIS A 228 -4.03 -14.18 -4.07
CA HIS A 228 -3.61 -15.23 -4.99
C HIS A 228 -3.81 -16.63 -4.38
N ALA A 229 -3.45 -16.83 -3.12
CA ALA A 229 -3.69 -18.09 -2.42
C ALA A 229 -5.18 -18.46 -2.37
N ILE A 230 -6.06 -17.47 -2.18
CA ILE A 230 -7.51 -17.69 -2.20
C ILE A 230 -7.98 -18.00 -3.63
N ILE A 231 -7.50 -17.29 -4.65
CA ILE A 231 -7.83 -17.52 -6.06
C ILE A 231 -7.49 -18.96 -6.45
N GLU A 232 -6.28 -19.43 -6.11
CA GLU A 232 -5.86 -20.80 -6.38
C GLU A 232 -6.79 -21.81 -5.68
N PHE A 233 -7.11 -21.59 -4.42
CA PHE A 233 -8.05 -22.45 -3.68
C PHE A 233 -9.43 -22.51 -4.32
N LEU A 234 -10.00 -21.37 -4.75
CA LEU A 234 -11.31 -21.31 -5.41
C LEU A 234 -11.28 -21.99 -6.78
N ALA A 235 -10.25 -21.72 -7.56
CA ALA A 235 -10.08 -22.32 -8.91
C ALA A 235 -9.91 -23.83 -8.84
N ASP A 236 -9.12 -24.35 -7.89
CA ASP A 236 -8.94 -25.78 -7.68
C ASP A 236 -10.22 -26.46 -7.16
N SER A 237 -10.96 -25.81 -6.27
CA SER A 237 -12.25 -26.28 -5.79
C SER A 237 -13.24 -26.44 -6.96
N PHE A 238 -13.34 -25.44 -7.81
CA PHE A 238 -14.22 -25.46 -8.98
C PHE A 238 -13.79 -26.51 -10.02
N LYS A 239 -12.48 -26.61 -10.29
CA LYS A 239 -11.94 -27.65 -11.17
C LYS A 239 -12.24 -29.05 -10.66
N SER A 240 -12.20 -29.25 -9.36
CA SER A 240 -12.51 -30.54 -8.74
C SER A 240 -14.01 -30.91 -8.82
N SER A 241 -14.92 -29.93 -8.72
CA SER A 241 -16.37 -30.15 -8.77
C SER A 241 -16.94 -30.19 -10.18
N ASP A 242 -16.49 -29.29 -11.04
CA ASP A 242 -17.09 -29.03 -12.37
C ASP A 242 -16.15 -29.41 -13.54
N GLY A 243 -14.91 -29.77 -13.27
CA GLY A 243 -13.92 -30.18 -14.28
C GLY A 243 -13.35 -29.04 -15.12
N ILE A 244 -13.66 -27.78 -14.80
CA ILE A 244 -13.27 -26.61 -15.59
C ILE A 244 -12.24 -25.77 -14.81
N ASP A 245 -11.13 -25.41 -15.47
CA ASP A 245 -10.13 -24.51 -14.90
C ASP A 245 -10.46 -23.05 -15.24
N LEU A 246 -10.88 -22.27 -14.24
CA LEU A 246 -11.28 -20.88 -14.43
C LEU A 246 -10.11 -19.92 -14.71
N ARG A 247 -8.87 -20.34 -14.47
CA ARG A 247 -7.68 -19.48 -14.64
C ARG A 247 -7.41 -19.09 -16.09
N GLY A 248 -7.90 -19.88 -17.05
CA GLY A 248 -7.80 -19.59 -18.48
C GLY A 248 -8.82 -18.59 -19.02
N ASP A 249 -9.85 -18.28 -18.26
CA ASP A 249 -10.90 -17.31 -18.63
C ASP A 249 -10.64 -15.97 -17.92
N LYS A 250 -10.29 -14.94 -18.69
CA LYS A 250 -9.96 -13.60 -18.16
C LYS A 250 -11.12 -12.96 -17.38
N LEU A 251 -12.37 -13.15 -17.83
CA LEU A 251 -13.55 -12.61 -17.14
C LEU A 251 -13.79 -13.34 -15.83
N ALA A 252 -13.69 -14.66 -15.83
CA ALA A 252 -13.80 -15.47 -14.62
C ALA A 252 -12.68 -15.12 -13.63
N LEU A 253 -11.45 -14.96 -14.11
CA LEU A 253 -10.30 -14.60 -13.28
C LEU A 253 -10.45 -13.21 -12.64
N GLN A 254 -10.98 -12.20 -13.36
CA GLN A 254 -11.27 -10.89 -12.79
C GLN A 254 -12.28 -10.99 -11.63
N ARG A 255 -13.34 -11.77 -11.83
CA ARG A 255 -14.36 -12.00 -10.80
C ARG A 255 -13.80 -12.77 -9.60
N LEU A 256 -12.93 -13.76 -9.84
CA LEU A 256 -12.22 -14.49 -8.77
C LEU A 256 -11.33 -13.55 -7.94
N LYS A 257 -10.59 -12.64 -8.57
CA LYS A 257 -9.75 -11.66 -7.89
C LYS A 257 -10.58 -10.76 -6.95
N GLU A 258 -11.67 -10.21 -7.46
CA GLU A 258 -12.56 -9.35 -6.66
C GLU A 258 -13.19 -10.12 -5.48
N ALA A 259 -13.63 -11.36 -5.73
CA ALA A 259 -14.21 -12.20 -4.70
C ALA A 259 -13.19 -12.66 -3.64
N ALA A 260 -11.95 -12.95 -4.05
CA ALA A 260 -10.88 -13.35 -3.14
C ALA A 260 -10.50 -12.20 -2.19
N GLU A 261 -10.30 -10.99 -2.73
CA GLU A 261 -10.02 -9.81 -1.92
C GLU A 261 -11.16 -9.52 -0.92
N LYS A 262 -12.41 -9.58 -1.39
CA LYS A 262 -13.58 -9.40 -0.53
C LYS A 262 -13.63 -10.43 0.58
N ALA A 263 -13.45 -11.72 0.26
CA ALA A 263 -13.44 -12.80 1.24
C ALA A 263 -12.31 -12.63 2.27
N LYS A 264 -11.10 -12.25 1.84
CA LYS A 264 -9.98 -11.94 2.73
C LYS A 264 -10.34 -10.83 3.73
N ILE A 265 -10.95 -9.76 3.27
CA ILE A 265 -11.38 -8.62 4.11
C ILE A 265 -12.45 -9.08 5.12
N GLU A 266 -13.47 -9.79 4.66
CA GLU A 266 -14.55 -10.28 5.52
C GLU A 266 -14.04 -11.23 6.62
N LEU A 267 -13.07 -12.08 6.31
CA LEU A 267 -12.48 -13.04 7.26
C LEU A 267 -11.58 -12.38 8.33
N SER A 268 -11.29 -11.10 8.23
CA SER A 268 -10.65 -10.33 9.32
C SER A 268 -11.60 -10.12 10.50
N SER A 269 -12.91 -10.06 10.27
CA SER A 269 -13.93 -9.86 11.29
C SER A 269 -14.85 -11.08 11.49
N SER A 270 -15.02 -11.90 10.47
CA SER A 270 -15.89 -13.10 10.49
C SER A 270 -15.06 -14.37 10.51
N ILE A 271 -15.61 -15.45 11.10
CA ILE A 271 -14.95 -16.77 11.14
C ILE A 271 -15.15 -17.57 9.83
N GLN A 272 -16.11 -17.18 9.02
CA GLN A 272 -16.40 -17.79 7.72
C GLN A 272 -17.07 -16.78 6.77
N THR A 273 -16.95 -17.02 5.47
CA THR A 273 -17.67 -16.29 4.42
C THR A 273 -18.07 -17.24 3.30
N ASP A 274 -19.11 -16.89 2.56
CA ASP A 274 -19.55 -17.62 1.38
C ASP A 274 -19.13 -16.86 0.12
N VAL A 275 -18.31 -17.50 -0.72
CA VAL A 275 -17.93 -16.98 -2.03
C VAL A 275 -18.91 -17.49 -3.06
N ASN A 276 -19.81 -16.63 -3.53
CA ASN A 276 -20.85 -16.98 -4.48
C ASN A 276 -20.67 -16.15 -5.77
N LEU A 277 -20.32 -16.83 -6.87
CA LEU A 277 -20.14 -16.24 -8.18
C LEU A 277 -21.07 -16.95 -9.19
N PRO A 278 -22.33 -16.48 -9.31
CA PRO A 278 -23.27 -17.04 -10.26
C PRO A 278 -22.82 -16.77 -11.70
N PHE A 279 -23.09 -17.71 -12.60
CA PHE A 279 -22.74 -17.60 -14.04
C PHE A 279 -21.24 -17.31 -14.24
N ILE A 280 -20.37 -18.01 -13.50
CA ILE A 280 -18.91 -17.79 -13.57
C ILE A 280 -18.37 -18.26 -14.93
N THR A 281 -18.92 -19.33 -15.48
CA THR A 281 -18.63 -19.88 -16.80
C THR A 281 -19.80 -20.69 -17.32
N ALA A 282 -19.68 -21.29 -18.51
CA ALA A 282 -20.65 -22.20 -19.10
C ALA A 282 -19.97 -23.30 -19.87
N ASP A 283 -20.63 -24.47 -19.97
CA ASP A 283 -20.24 -25.58 -20.84
C ASP A 283 -21.44 -26.08 -21.64
N ALA A 284 -21.32 -27.21 -22.31
CA ALA A 284 -22.38 -27.82 -23.13
C ALA A 284 -23.65 -28.19 -22.31
N THR A 285 -23.54 -28.28 -20.99
CA THR A 285 -24.68 -28.58 -20.11
C THR A 285 -25.37 -27.35 -19.57
N GLY A 286 -24.81 -26.14 -19.85
CA GLY A 286 -25.38 -24.85 -19.46
C GLY A 286 -24.46 -24.03 -18.55
N PRO A 287 -25.02 -22.98 -17.92
CA PRO A 287 -24.28 -22.10 -17.04
C PRO A 287 -23.81 -22.83 -15.78
N LYS A 288 -22.63 -22.45 -15.30
CA LYS A 288 -22.00 -22.95 -14.09
C LYS A 288 -21.84 -21.85 -13.06
N HIS A 289 -21.92 -22.22 -11.78
CA HIS A 289 -21.88 -21.31 -10.65
C HIS A 289 -20.82 -21.77 -9.66
N LEU A 290 -20.00 -20.82 -9.18
CA LEU A 290 -19.08 -21.10 -8.08
C LEU A 290 -19.79 -20.75 -6.76
N ASN A 291 -19.81 -21.70 -5.83
CA ASN A 291 -20.30 -21.49 -4.47
C ASN A 291 -19.40 -22.26 -3.51
N VAL A 292 -18.54 -21.53 -2.79
CA VAL A 292 -17.55 -22.11 -1.88
C VAL A 292 -17.60 -21.39 -0.54
N LYS A 293 -17.72 -22.17 0.51
CA LYS A 293 -17.56 -21.66 1.88
C LYS A 293 -16.07 -21.61 2.24
N LEU A 294 -15.58 -20.44 2.62
CA LEU A 294 -14.21 -20.24 3.09
C LEU A 294 -14.23 -19.87 4.58
N THR A 295 -13.50 -20.61 5.39
CA THR A 295 -13.33 -20.31 6.82
C THR A 295 -12.03 -19.54 7.05
N ARG A 296 -11.99 -18.76 8.15
CA ARG A 296 -10.74 -18.12 8.62
C ARG A 296 -9.63 -19.15 8.85
N ALA A 297 -9.95 -20.30 9.47
CA ALA A 297 -8.98 -21.37 9.70
C ALA A 297 -8.36 -21.88 8.38
N THR A 298 -9.18 -22.07 7.35
CA THR A 298 -8.69 -22.49 6.03
C THR A 298 -7.79 -21.40 5.42
N LEU A 299 -8.20 -20.12 5.47
CA LEU A 299 -7.37 -19.01 5.00
C LEU A 299 -6.02 -18.97 5.72
N GLU A 300 -6.01 -19.03 7.04
CA GLU A 300 -4.79 -19.03 7.86
C GLU A 300 -3.84 -20.17 7.49
N GLN A 301 -4.39 -21.34 7.18
CA GLN A 301 -3.60 -22.48 6.70
C GLN A 301 -3.00 -22.22 5.32
N LEU A 302 -3.80 -21.72 4.37
CA LEU A 302 -3.34 -21.40 3.01
C LEU A 302 -2.19 -20.37 2.98
N VAL A 303 -2.23 -19.40 3.89
CA VAL A 303 -1.27 -18.27 3.89
C VAL A 303 -0.22 -18.35 5.00
N SER A 304 -0.13 -19.47 5.72
CA SER A 304 0.81 -19.63 6.84
C SER A 304 2.27 -19.36 6.45
N GLY A 305 2.68 -19.79 5.26
CA GLY A 305 4.02 -19.53 4.73
C GLY A 305 4.26 -18.05 4.44
N LEU A 306 3.27 -17.32 3.96
CA LEU A 306 3.36 -15.88 3.70
C LEU A 306 3.52 -15.10 5.01
N ILE A 307 2.76 -15.45 6.04
CA ILE A 307 2.89 -14.83 7.36
C ILE A 307 4.26 -15.10 7.95
N ALA A 308 4.77 -16.34 7.86
CA ALA A 308 6.08 -16.70 8.35
C ALA A 308 7.23 -15.92 7.67
N ARG A 309 7.09 -15.58 6.38
CA ARG A 309 8.08 -14.79 5.63
C ARG A 309 8.33 -13.42 6.24
N THR A 310 7.38 -12.82 6.95
CA THR A 310 7.55 -11.50 7.58
C THR A 310 8.52 -11.53 8.76
N MET A 311 8.79 -12.69 9.33
CA MET A 311 9.60 -12.79 10.56
C MET A 311 11.10 -12.63 10.34
N GLU A 312 11.64 -13.06 9.20
CA GLU A 312 13.05 -12.88 8.89
C GLU A 312 13.45 -11.40 8.73
N PRO A 313 12.69 -10.56 8.00
CA PRO A 313 12.92 -9.11 8.01
C PRO A 313 12.83 -8.48 9.42
N CYS A 314 11.89 -8.94 10.26
CA CYS A 314 11.80 -8.44 11.65
C CYS A 314 13.07 -8.75 12.46
N LYS A 315 13.58 -9.98 12.36
CA LYS A 315 14.85 -10.37 13.00
C LYS A 315 16.03 -9.55 12.47
N ALA A 316 16.09 -9.35 11.15
CA ALA A 316 17.13 -8.56 10.51
C ALA A 316 17.09 -7.10 10.99
N ALA A 317 15.92 -6.47 11.03
CA ALA A 317 15.74 -5.10 11.50
C ALA A 317 16.22 -4.92 12.96
N LEU A 318 15.86 -5.84 13.86
CA LEU A 318 16.34 -5.80 15.25
C LEU A 318 17.85 -5.93 15.33
N LYS A 319 18.43 -6.86 14.55
CA LYS A 319 19.88 -7.06 14.49
C LYS A 319 20.61 -5.81 13.98
N ASP A 320 20.11 -5.20 12.91
CA ASP A 320 20.71 -4.01 12.30
C ASP A 320 20.60 -2.79 13.23
N ALA A 321 19.53 -2.69 14.01
CA ALA A 321 19.37 -1.69 15.06
C ALA A 321 20.23 -1.98 16.32
N GLY A 322 20.79 -3.17 16.44
CA GLY A 322 21.60 -3.59 17.59
C GLY A 322 20.81 -3.80 18.89
N ILE A 323 19.52 -4.15 18.78
CA ILE A 323 18.60 -4.31 19.91
C ILE A 323 17.92 -5.69 19.89
N LYS A 324 17.24 -6.01 20.99
CA LYS A 324 16.41 -7.21 21.14
C LYS A 324 14.93 -6.85 21.05
N ALA A 325 14.07 -7.83 20.78
CA ALA A 325 12.63 -7.63 20.80
C ALA A 325 12.11 -7.09 22.14
N SER A 326 12.75 -7.50 23.26
CA SER A 326 12.43 -7.01 24.60
C SER A 326 12.73 -5.52 24.85
N ASP A 327 13.50 -4.89 23.98
CA ASP A 327 13.87 -3.47 24.10
C ASP A 327 12.84 -2.57 23.36
N ILE A 328 11.86 -3.16 22.67
CA ILE A 328 10.79 -2.46 22.00
C ILE A 328 9.73 -2.01 23.01
N ASP A 329 9.50 -0.72 23.08
CA ASP A 329 8.49 -0.13 23.99
C ASP A 329 7.10 -0.14 23.36
N GLU A 330 6.99 0.08 22.05
CA GLU A 330 5.75 0.21 21.32
C GLU A 330 5.80 -0.52 19.99
N VAL A 331 4.70 -1.16 19.62
CA VAL A 331 4.53 -1.78 18.29
C VAL A 331 3.35 -1.14 17.58
N ILE A 332 3.59 -0.63 16.37
CA ILE A 332 2.58 0.00 15.51
C ILE A 332 2.30 -0.89 14.32
N LEU A 333 1.02 -1.10 14.04
CA LEU A 333 0.55 -1.83 12.88
C LEU A 333 0.12 -0.86 11.77
N VAL A 334 0.65 -1.07 10.57
CA VAL A 334 0.36 -0.30 9.37
C VAL A 334 0.02 -1.26 8.24
N GLY A 335 -0.85 -0.81 7.33
CA GLY A 335 -1.30 -1.60 6.19
C GLY A 335 -2.51 -2.48 6.50
N GLY A 336 -3.38 -2.66 5.49
CA GLY A 336 -4.66 -3.36 5.64
C GLY A 336 -4.52 -4.82 6.06
N MET A 337 -3.42 -5.47 5.70
CA MET A 337 -3.17 -6.87 6.06
C MET A 337 -2.94 -7.08 7.56
N THR A 338 -2.56 -6.04 8.30
CA THR A 338 -2.42 -6.11 9.76
C THR A 338 -3.76 -6.21 10.51
N ARG A 339 -4.88 -6.13 9.80
CA ARG A 339 -6.21 -6.43 10.35
C ARG A 339 -6.44 -7.93 10.58
N MET A 340 -5.67 -8.79 9.90
CA MET A 340 -5.79 -10.24 10.01
C MET A 340 -5.41 -10.71 11.43
N PRO A 341 -6.31 -11.41 12.17
CA PRO A 341 -6.04 -11.81 13.56
C PRO A 341 -4.74 -12.60 13.71
N LYS A 342 -4.45 -13.52 12.80
CA LYS A 342 -3.24 -14.35 12.85
C LYS A 342 -1.96 -13.52 12.74
N ILE A 343 -1.97 -12.44 11.98
CA ILE A 343 -0.83 -11.52 11.85
C ILE A 343 -0.66 -10.76 13.17
N ILE A 344 -1.74 -10.25 13.75
CA ILE A 344 -1.70 -9.55 15.04
C ILE A 344 -1.10 -10.45 16.13
N ASP A 345 -1.56 -11.69 16.22
CA ASP A 345 -1.06 -12.66 17.19
C ASP A 345 0.43 -12.93 16.99
N GLN A 346 0.85 -13.12 15.75
CA GLN A 346 2.28 -13.37 15.44
C GLN A 346 3.18 -12.19 15.75
N VAL A 347 2.74 -10.97 15.47
CA VAL A 347 3.48 -9.75 15.83
C VAL A 347 3.60 -9.61 17.34
N LYS A 348 2.50 -9.83 18.07
CA LYS A 348 2.48 -9.83 19.53
C LYS A 348 3.46 -10.86 20.12
N ASP A 349 3.41 -12.09 19.63
CA ASP A 349 4.29 -13.17 20.09
C ASP A 349 5.77 -12.87 19.80
N PHE A 350 6.07 -12.29 18.63
CA PHE A 350 7.43 -11.98 18.23
C PHE A 350 8.05 -10.84 19.04
N PHE A 351 7.34 -9.72 19.20
CA PHE A 351 7.85 -8.54 19.91
C PHE A 351 7.60 -8.60 21.43
N GLY A 352 6.72 -9.49 21.88
CA GLY A 352 6.36 -9.61 23.31
C GLY A 352 5.56 -8.43 23.85
N ALA A 353 4.99 -7.59 22.96
CA ALA A 353 4.23 -6.39 23.29
C ALA A 353 2.89 -6.40 22.54
N GLU A 354 1.83 -5.88 23.17
CA GLU A 354 0.53 -5.70 22.52
C GLU A 354 0.63 -4.58 21.47
N PRO A 355 0.32 -4.84 20.20
CA PRO A 355 0.34 -3.79 19.17
C PRO A 355 -0.74 -2.73 19.41
N HIS A 356 -0.45 -1.49 19.07
CA HIS A 356 -1.43 -0.40 19.07
C HIS A 356 -2.54 -0.65 18.05
N ARG A 357 -3.80 -0.41 18.46
CA ARG A 357 -5.02 -0.62 17.65
C ARG A 357 -5.91 0.61 17.52
N GLY A 358 -5.47 1.75 17.99
CA GLY A 358 -6.29 2.97 18.09
C GLY A 358 -6.50 3.73 16.78
N VAL A 359 -5.73 3.41 15.73
CA VAL A 359 -5.79 4.11 14.43
C VAL A 359 -6.04 3.09 13.31
N ASN A 360 -6.76 3.52 12.28
CA ASN A 360 -7.01 2.69 11.11
C ASN A 360 -5.69 2.43 10.35
N PRO A 361 -5.22 1.16 10.22
CA PRO A 361 -3.94 0.84 9.63
C PRO A 361 -3.83 1.16 8.13
N ASP A 362 -4.95 1.32 7.43
CA ASP A 362 -4.97 1.73 6.02
C ASP A 362 -4.79 3.25 5.84
N GLU A 363 -4.98 4.02 6.91
CA GLU A 363 -5.09 5.48 6.87
C GLU A 363 -4.01 6.18 7.72
N VAL A 364 -3.34 5.43 8.57
CA VAL A 364 -2.44 5.98 9.60
C VAL A 364 -1.30 6.81 8.99
N VAL A 365 -0.74 6.38 7.85
CA VAL A 365 0.36 7.08 7.18
C VAL A 365 -0.12 8.41 6.59
N ALA A 366 -1.26 8.45 5.91
CA ALA A 366 -1.85 9.68 5.38
C ALA A 366 -2.22 10.64 6.51
N SER A 367 -2.76 10.14 7.61
CA SER A 367 -3.06 10.95 8.81
C SER A 367 -1.80 11.60 9.38
N GLY A 368 -0.70 10.84 9.49
CA GLY A 368 0.59 11.38 9.91
C GLY A 368 1.16 12.44 8.97
N ALA A 369 1.01 12.24 7.66
CA ALA A 369 1.39 13.22 6.66
C ALA A 369 0.56 14.52 6.79
N ALA A 370 -0.73 14.42 7.08
CA ALA A 370 -1.59 15.58 7.32
C ALA A 370 -1.19 16.34 8.61
N ILE A 371 -0.84 15.62 9.69
CA ILE A 371 -0.31 16.24 10.91
C ILE A 371 0.98 16.99 10.61
N GLN A 372 1.90 16.40 9.85
CA GLN A 372 3.13 17.08 9.42
C GLN A 372 2.82 18.32 8.59
N ALA A 373 1.84 18.27 7.72
CA ALA A 373 1.38 19.46 6.97
C ALA A 373 0.89 20.55 7.93
N GLY A 374 0.11 20.21 8.94
CA GLY A 374 -0.35 21.12 9.99
C GLY A 374 0.78 21.73 10.80
N VAL A 375 1.84 20.98 11.08
CA VAL A 375 3.06 21.49 11.74
C VAL A 375 3.75 22.54 10.86
N LEU A 376 3.89 22.28 9.56
CA LEU A 376 4.56 23.18 8.61
C LEU A 376 3.76 24.48 8.39
N THR A 377 2.44 24.44 8.45
CA THR A 377 1.57 25.62 8.31
C THR A 377 1.34 26.37 9.62
N GLY A 378 1.76 25.80 10.75
CA GLY A 378 1.54 26.37 12.09
C GLY A 378 0.11 26.13 12.63
N ASP A 379 -0.69 25.29 11.98
CA ASP A 379 -2.03 24.91 12.45
C ASP A 379 -1.93 23.94 13.64
N VAL A 380 -0.88 23.10 13.67
CA VAL A 380 -0.51 22.24 14.79
C VAL A 380 0.64 22.89 15.53
N LYS A 381 0.43 23.23 16.79
CA LYS A 381 1.43 23.81 17.69
C LYS A 381 1.92 22.73 18.65
N ASP A 382 3.12 22.91 19.18
CA ASP A 382 3.74 22.04 20.17
C ASP A 382 4.28 20.68 19.65
N VAL A 383 4.45 20.53 18.33
CA VAL A 383 5.16 19.41 17.72
C VAL A 383 6.38 19.94 16.97
N LEU A 384 7.57 19.59 17.44
CA LEU A 384 8.80 19.74 16.66
C LEU A 384 9.10 18.39 16.02
N LEU A 385 8.99 18.30 14.71
CA LEU A 385 9.27 17.05 13.99
C LEU A 385 10.59 17.16 13.26
N LEU A 386 11.56 16.35 13.67
CA LEU A 386 12.79 16.06 12.94
C LEU A 386 12.78 14.59 12.56
N ASP A 387 12.66 14.32 11.27
CA ASP A 387 12.70 12.97 10.69
C ASP A 387 14.14 12.70 10.21
N VAL A 388 14.81 11.79 10.87
CA VAL A 388 16.20 11.41 10.59
C VAL A 388 16.25 9.99 10.08
N THR A 389 16.85 9.82 8.91
CA THR A 389 17.12 8.50 8.33
C THR A 389 18.61 8.24 8.33
N PRO A 390 19.09 7.03 8.71
CA PRO A 390 20.50 6.72 8.57
C PRO A 390 20.90 6.82 7.10
N LEU A 391 22.05 7.44 6.84
CA LEU A 391 22.66 7.42 5.52
C LEU A 391 22.98 5.96 5.17
N SER A 392 22.36 5.45 4.11
CA SER A 392 22.63 4.12 3.54
C SER A 392 23.99 4.06 2.87
#